data_9e8b2aabcd083f1e898fbf6d1b9e1d96
#
_entry.id   9e8b2aabcd083f1e898fbf6d1b9e1d96
#
_cell.length_a   1.000
_cell.length_b   1.000
_cell.length_c   1.000
_cell.angle_alpha   90.00
_cell.angle_beta   90.00
_cell.angle_gamma   90.00
#
_symmetry.space_group_name_H-M   'P 1'
#
loop_
_entity.id
_entity.type
_entity.pdbx_description
1 polymer ?
#
loop_
_entity_poly.entity_id
_entity_poly.type
_entity_poly.pdbx_seq_one_letter_code
_entity_poly.pdbx_strand_id
1 'polypeptide(L)'
;MDINGHNNLVEIYKNSIAIIGAGISGLALGIILNKQNIKSVIFEKSSSVSEYGAGISISKNGQYVLSELEILDNLRTISGNPQKAVFFSVSKKITSIESNVVTTSRKSLYDLLLNKYIDTGGEVCFNHELINVNNSTKKVFFKNGSSYEVNHIAACDGINSICRLKTLESSKPQYSGYSVWRSILDQKQQDINFHLGPNFHVVTYPINEKKTSFVAAVKKNKKNVESWYAKGTYEDL
;
A
#
# COMPACT_ATOMS: atom_id res chain seq x y z
N MET A 1 -19.34 -31.60 -25.48
CA MET A 1 -18.88 -30.32 -24.89
C MET A 1 -19.75 -30.07 -23.69
N ASP A 2 -19.19 -30.23 -22.52
CA ASP A 2 -19.93 -30.31 -21.27
C ASP A 2 -20.34 -28.92 -20.80
N ILE A 3 -21.64 -28.63 -20.83
CA ILE A 3 -22.22 -27.32 -20.45
C ILE A 3 -22.13 -27.09 -18.92
N ASN A 4 -21.75 -28.10 -18.15
CA ASN A 4 -21.72 -28.07 -16.69
C ASN A 4 -20.39 -27.55 -16.08
N GLY A 5 -19.32 -27.40 -16.85
CA GLY A 5 -18.02 -26.94 -16.36
C GLY A 5 -17.94 -25.46 -15.96
N HIS A 6 -18.85 -24.64 -16.50
CA HIS A 6 -18.84 -23.19 -16.21
C HIS A 6 -19.56 -22.79 -14.91
N ASN A 7 -20.48 -23.61 -14.41
CA ASN A 7 -21.25 -23.28 -13.21
C ASN A 7 -20.47 -23.54 -11.90
N ASN A 8 -19.55 -24.51 -11.88
CA ASN A 8 -18.79 -24.86 -10.68
C ASN A 8 -17.69 -23.83 -10.34
N LEU A 9 -17.15 -23.12 -11.30
CA LEU A 9 -16.12 -22.09 -11.10
C LEU A 9 -16.69 -20.79 -10.50
N VAL A 10 -17.95 -20.47 -10.76
CA VAL A 10 -18.61 -19.22 -10.31
C VAL A 10 -18.93 -19.24 -8.81
N GLU A 11 -19.11 -20.41 -8.21
CA GLU A 11 -19.54 -20.55 -6.80
C GLU A 11 -18.38 -20.75 -5.82
N ILE A 12 -17.15 -20.93 -6.28
CA ILE A 12 -16.01 -21.28 -5.43
C ILE A 12 -15.79 -20.31 -4.27
N TYR A 13 -16.14 -19.02 -4.44
CA TYR A 13 -15.97 -17.96 -3.44
C TYR A 13 -17.29 -17.42 -2.85
N LYS A 14 -18.42 -18.07 -3.11
CA LYS A 14 -19.76 -17.62 -2.70
C LYS A 14 -19.89 -17.31 -1.19
N ASN A 15 -19.16 -18.03 -0.36
CA ASN A 15 -19.14 -17.85 1.09
C ASN A 15 -17.93 -17.04 1.59
N SER A 16 -17.16 -16.43 0.68
CA SER A 16 -15.95 -15.69 1.01
C SER A 16 -16.14 -14.19 0.86
N ILE A 17 -15.37 -13.42 1.61
CA ILE A 17 -15.21 -11.98 1.38
C ILE A 17 -14.17 -11.80 0.28
N ALA A 18 -14.57 -11.16 -0.81
CA ALA A 18 -13.64 -10.74 -1.87
C ALA A 18 -12.93 -9.45 -1.45
N ILE A 19 -11.63 -9.52 -1.23
CA ILE A 19 -10.78 -8.36 -0.97
C ILE A 19 -10.17 -7.93 -2.30
N ILE A 20 -10.45 -6.72 -2.75
CA ILE A 20 -9.95 -6.22 -4.02
C ILE A 20 -8.68 -5.41 -3.79
N GLY A 21 -7.54 -5.97 -4.21
CA GLY A 21 -6.20 -5.42 -4.08
C GLY A 21 -5.37 -6.06 -2.96
N ALA A 22 -4.20 -6.58 -3.33
CA ALA A 22 -3.20 -7.16 -2.43
C ALA A 22 -2.23 -6.11 -1.87
N GLY A 23 -2.65 -4.86 -1.71
CA GLY A 23 -1.86 -3.83 -1.04
C GLY A 23 -1.81 -4.04 0.48
N ILE A 24 -1.10 -3.15 1.20
CA ILE A 24 -0.97 -3.19 2.66
C ILE A 24 -2.34 -3.34 3.35
N SER A 25 -3.35 -2.59 2.90
CA SER A 25 -4.70 -2.63 3.50
C SER A 25 -5.41 -3.96 3.26
N GLY A 26 -5.32 -4.51 2.04
CA GLY A 26 -5.96 -5.78 1.70
C GLY A 26 -5.34 -6.95 2.42
N LEU A 27 -4.00 -7.00 2.47
CA LEU A 27 -3.28 -8.04 3.21
C LEU A 27 -3.57 -7.98 4.72
N ALA A 28 -3.54 -6.77 5.31
CA ALA A 28 -3.86 -6.60 6.73
C ALA A 28 -5.29 -7.05 7.05
N LEU A 29 -6.27 -6.68 6.22
CA LEU A 29 -7.64 -7.12 6.36
C LEU A 29 -7.76 -8.65 6.25
N GLY A 30 -7.11 -9.24 5.24
CA GLY A 30 -7.12 -10.69 5.03
C GLY A 30 -6.58 -11.47 6.24
N ILE A 31 -5.47 -11.01 6.84
CA ILE A 31 -4.91 -11.63 8.05
C ILE A 31 -5.92 -11.55 9.21
N ILE A 32 -6.56 -10.39 9.42
CA ILE A 32 -7.57 -10.22 10.48
C ILE A 32 -8.75 -11.17 10.27
N LEU A 33 -9.25 -11.26 9.05
CA LEU A 33 -10.36 -12.16 8.71
C LEU A 33 -9.98 -13.62 8.95
N ASN A 34 -8.78 -14.05 8.53
CA ASN A 34 -8.29 -15.41 8.77
C ASN A 34 -8.18 -15.72 10.27
N LYS A 35 -7.68 -14.78 11.08
CA LYS A 35 -7.60 -14.92 12.55
C LYS A 35 -9.00 -15.08 13.20
N GLN A 36 -10.05 -14.57 12.57
CA GLN A 36 -11.44 -14.71 13.01
C GLN A 36 -12.16 -15.89 12.34
N ASN A 37 -11.46 -16.75 11.60
CA ASN A 37 -12.02 -17.85 10.82
C ASN A 37 -13.08 -17.41 9.79
N ILE A 38 -12.97 -16.19 9.28
CA ILE A 38 -13.82 -15.65 8.22
C ILE A 38 -13.15 -15.90 6.89
N LYS A 39 -13.77 -16.66 6.01
CA LYS A 39 -13.23 -16.98 4.68
C LYS A 39 -13.10 -15.73 3.85
N SER A 40 -11.90 -15.50 3.30
CA SER A 40 -11.61 -14.41 2.38
C SER A 40 -10.69 -14.86 1.25
N VAL A 41 -10.73 -14.12 0.16
CA VAL A 41 -9.82 -14.27 -1.00
C VAL A 41 -9.41 -12.89 -1.47
N ILE A 42 -8.13 -12.70 -1.76
CA ILE A 42 -7.61 -11.44 -2.31
C ILE A 42 -7.49 -11.57 -3.82
N PHE A 43 -8.06 -10.62 -4.55
CA PHE A 43 -7.91 -10.48 -6.00
C PHE A 43 -6.96 -9.32 -6.31
N GLU A 44 -5.84 -9.61 -6.98
CA GLU A 44 -4.80 -8.63 -7.31
C GLU A 44 -4.64 -8.52 -8.83
N LYS A 45 -4.59 -7.28 -9.33
CA LYS A 45 -4.47 -6.99 -10.78
C LYS A 45 -3.10 -7.36 -11.36
N SER A 46 -2.05 -7.26 -10.56
CA SER A 46 -0.68 -7.54 -11.00
C SER A 46 -0.44 -9.05 -11.11
N SER A 47 0.50 -9.44 -11.97
CA SER A 47 0.94 -10.84 -12.08
C SER A 47 1.85 -11.28 -10.94
N SER A 48 2.51 -10.29 -10.33
CA SER A 48 3.37 -10.46 -9.16
C SER A 48 3.44 -9.13 -8.44
N VAL A 49 3.87 -9.16 -7.20
CA VAL A 49 4.02 -7.93 -6.45
C VAL A 49 5.38 -7.31 -6.69
N SER A 50 5.36 -6.10 -7.16
CA SER A 50 6.55 -5.27 -7.30
C SER A 50 6.36 -3.99 -6.49
N GLU A 51 7.01 -3.93 -5.33
CA GLU A 51 7.11 -2.72 -4.53
C GLU A 51 8.46 -2.08 -4.77
N TYR A 52 8.50 -0.87 -5.36
CA TYR A 52 9.74 -0.20 -5.73
C TYR A 52 10.01 1.04 -4.88
N GLY A 53 11.29 1.17 -4.45
CA GLY A 53 11.98 2.41 -4.16
C GLY A 53 11.34 3.39 -3.18
N ALA A 54 10.43 2.96 -2.32
CA ALA A 54 9.78 3.84 -1.36
C ALA A 54 9.99 3.37 0.07
N GLY A 55 10.30 4.31 0.96
CA GLY A 55 10.17 4.13 2.39
C GLY A 55 8.73 4.38 2.85
N ILE A 56 8.41 3.91 4.03
CA ILE A 56 7.16 4.16 4.74
C ILE A 56 7.45 4.38 6.22
N SER A 57 6.71 5.30 6.83
CA SER A 57 6.74 5.58 8.27
C SER A 57 5.45 5.07 8.91
N ILE A 58 5.57 4.34 10.00
CA ILE A 58 4.48 3.69 10.71
C ILE A 58 4.35 4.34 12.09
N SER A 59 3.28 5.10 12.26
CA SER A 59 2.93 5.75 13.52
C SER A 59 2.43 4.76 14.58
N LYS A 60 2.25 5.22 15.82
CA LYS A 60 1.81 4.35 16.94
C LYS A 60 0.52 3.57 16.65
N ASN A 61 -0.47 4.19 16.02
CA ASN A 61 -1.71 3.51 15.66
C ASN A 61 -1.48 2.41 14.60
N GLY A 62 -0.61 2.65 13.61
CA GLY A 62 -0.19 1.63 12.66
C GLY A 62 0.59 0.50 13.33
N GLN A 63 1.50 0.82 14.27
CA GLN A 63 2.23 -0.17 15.05
C GLN A 63 1.30 -1.04 15.90
N TYR A 64 0.24 -0.46 16.47
CA TYR A 64 -0.78 -1.22 17.17
C TYR A 64 -1.43 -2.27 16.26
N VAL A 65 -1.85 -1.88 15.07
CA VAL A 65 -2.40 -2.83 14.07
C VAL A 65 -1.39 -3.92 13.74
N LEU A 66 -0.12 -3.56 13.47
CA LEU A 66 0.93 -4.55 13.15
C LEU A 66 1.24 -5.49 14.32
N SER A 67 1.06 -5.04 15.56
CA SER A 67 1.14 -5.89 16.75
C SER A 67 0.02 -6.91 16.79
N GLU A 68 -1.24 -6.48 16.52
CA GLU A 68 -2.39 -7.39 16.41
C GLU A 68 -2.22 -8.43 15.28
N LEU A 69 -1.51 -8.05 14.21
CA LEU A 69 -1.14 -8.96 13.12
C LEU A 69 0.07 -9.85 13.45
N GLU A 70 0.72 -9.66 14.60
CA GLU A 70 1.89 -10.41 15.06
C GLU A 70 3.11 -10.29 14.14
N ILE A 71 3.30 -9.13 13.51
CA ILE A 71 4.44 -8.86 12.62
C ILE A 71 5.29 -7.66 13.06
N LEU A 72 4.87 -6.91 14.08
CA LEU A 72 5.56 -5.68 14.49
C LEU A 72 6.99 -5.93 14.93
N ASP A 73 7.24 -6.97 15.72
CA ASP A 73 8.58 -7.24 16.26
C ASP A 73 9.53 -7.67 15.13
N ASN A 74 9.08 -8.54 14.24
CA ASN A 74 9.86 -8.92 13.05
C ASN A 74 10.15 -7.70 12.16
N LEU A 75 9.18 -6.78 12.01
CA LEU A 75 9.40 -5.57 11.24
C LEU A 75 10.46 -4.67 11.89
N ARG A 76 10.43 -4.50 13.20
CA ARG A 76 11.39 -3.67 13.94
C ARG A 76 12.84 -4.14 13.77
N THR A 77 13.08 -5.44 13.67
CA THR A 77 14.44 -5.98 13.51
C THR A 77 15.08 -5.61 12.17
N ILE A 78 14.29 -5.33 11.15
CA ILE A 78 14.76 -5.01 9.79
C ILE A 78 14.55 -3.55 9.38
N SER A 79 14.10 -2.72 10.31
CA SER A 79 13.63 -1.35 10.07
C SER A 79 14.55 -0.31 10.72
N GLY A 80 14.35 0.94 10.31
CA GLY A 80 14.87 2.09 11.03
C GLY A 80 13.97 2.43 12.22
N ASN A 81 14.58 2.83 13.32
CA ASN A 81 13.89 3.25 14.55
C ASN A 81 14.38 4.64 14.96
N PRO A 82 14.02 5.70 14.21
CA PRO A 82 14.51 7.05 14.47
C PRO A 82 13.97 7.55 15.82
N GLN A 83 14.86 8.15 16.60
CA GLN A 83 14.51 8.67 17.93
C GLN A 83 14.00 10.10 17.86
N LYS A 84 14.34 10.84 16.81
CA LYS A 84 13.97 12.24 16.65
C LYS A 84 13.46 12.53 15.23
N ALA A 85 12.57 13.52 15.15
CA ALA A 85 12.24 14.22 13.93
C ALA A 85 12.82 15.64 14.05
N VAL A 86 13.74 15.98 13.14
CA VAL A 86 14.47 17.24 13.11
C VAL A 86 13.96 18.10 11.96
N PHE A 87 13.64 19.33 12.24
CA PHE A 87 13.07 20.27 11.28
C PHE A 87 14.08 21.35 10.93
N PHE A 88 14.22 21.62 9.64
CA PHE A 88 15.09 22.64 9.08
C PHE A 88 14.28 23.60 8.21
N SER A 89 14.58 24.91 8.29
CA SER A 89 14.20 25.86 7.25
C SER A 89 15.36 25.93 6.26
N VAL A 90 15.17 25.31 5.10
CA VAL A 90 16.25 25.03 4.14
C VAL A 90 17.39 24.26 4.82
N SER A 91 18.46 24.92 5.29
CA SER A 91 19.60 24.29 5.97
C SER A 91 19.69 24.62 7.47
N LYS A 92 18.94 25.64 7.95
CA LYS A 92 18.99 26.09 9.35
C LYS A 92 18.07 25.24 10.21
N LYS A 93 18.59 24.57 11.23
CA LYS A 93 17.80 23.80 12.20
C LYS A 93 16.83 24.74 12.93
N ILE A 94 15.54 24.37 12.95
CA ILE A 94 14.47 25.10 13.67
C ILE A 94 14.24 24.44 15.03
N THR A 95 13.94 23.12 15.03
CA THR A 95 13.57 22.37 16.23
C THR A 95 13.77 20.88 16.00
N SER A 96 13.63 20.10 17.06
CA SER A 96 13.52 18.66 17.01
C SER A 96 12.51 18.19 18.05
N ILE A 97 11.78 17.13 17.72
CA ILE A 97 10.84 16.46 18.61
C ILE A 97 11.19 14.98 18.70
N GLU A 98 10.78 14.32 19.76
CA GLU A 98 10.90 12.86 19.86
C GLU A 98 10.05 12.17 18.81
N SER A 99 10.57 11.09 18.29
CA SER A 99 9.90 10.26 17.28
C SER A 99 9.64 8.86 17.86
N ASN A 100 8.40 8.40 17.69
CA ASN A 100 7.97 7.08 18.13
C ASN A 100 7.44 6.26 16.93
N VAL A 101 8.04 6.47 15.76
CA VAL A 101 7.65 5.77 14.53
C VAL A 101 8.66 4.67 14.20
N VAL A 102 8.19 3.64 13.52
CA VAL A 102 9.04 2.67 12.82
C VAL A 102 9.09 3.07 11.36
N THR A 103 10.28 3.16 10.80
CA THR A 103 10.47 3.50 9.39
C THR A 103 11.11 2.34 8.64
N THR A 104 10.55 1.95 7.51
CA THR A 104 11.01 0.77 6.79
C THR A 104 10.87 0.96 5.28
N SER A 105 11.36 0.02 4.49
CA SER A 105 10.98 -0.03 3.09
C SER A 105 9.54 -0.52 2.94
N ARG A 106 8.81 0.04 1.99
CA ARG A 106 7.44 -0.43 1.69
C ARG A 106 7.44 -1.92 1.30
N LYS A 107 8.50 -2.35 0.59
CA LYS A 107 8.68 -3.76 0.23
C LYS A 107 8.80 -4.67 1.45
N SER A 108 9.62 -4.30 2.44
CA SER A 108 9.80 -5.12 3.66
C SER A 108 8.49 -5.30 4.44
N LEU A 109 7.72 -4.22 4.58
CA LEU A 109 6.40 -4.30 5.21
C LEU A 109 5.44 -5.18 4.39
N TYR A 110 5.46 -5.00 3.08
CA TYR A 110 4.63 -5.79 2.18
C TYR A 110 4.95 -7.28 2.27
N ASP A 111 6.23 -7.65 2.16
CA ASP A 111 6.68 -9.05 2.21
C ASP A 111 6.26 -9.72 3.53
N LEU A 112 6.40 -9.03 4.67
CA LEU A 112 5.95 -9.55 5.96
C LEU A 112 4.43 -9.77 6.01
N LEU A 113 3.66 -8.83 5.48
CA LEU A 113 2.20 -8.95 5.43
C LEU A 113 1.78 -10.10 4.50
N LEU A 114 2.38 -10.21 3.32
CA LEU A 114 2.06 -11.27 2.37
C LEU A 114 2.37 -12.66 2.95
N ASN A 115 3.58 -12.82 3.50
CA ASN A 115 3.98 -14.09 4.13
C ASN A 115 3.02 -14.45 5.27
N LYS A 116 2.72 -13.49 6.17
CA LYS A 116 1.77 -13.73 7.28
C LYS A 116 0.39 -14.11 6.76
N TYR A 117 -0.11 -13.46 5.68
CA TYR A 117 -1.40 -13.80 5.10
C TYR A 117 -1.42 -15.23 4.55
N ILE A 118 -0.39 -15.64 3.82
CA ILE A 118 -0.26 -17.01 3.29
C ILE A 118 -0.12 -18.01 4.43
N ASP A 119 0.72 -17.75 5.44
CA ASP A 119 0.93 -18.61 6.60
C ASP A 119 -0.36 -18.84 7.41
N THR A 120 -1.27 -17.88 7.38
CA THR A 120 -2.61 -18.01 8.01
C THR A 120 -3.64 -18.69 7.10
N GLY A 121 -3.23 -19.27 5.97
CA GLY A 121 -4.11 -19.96 5.03
C GLY A 121 -4.80 -19.06 4.02
N GLY A 122 -4.30 -17.84 3.81
CA GLY A 122 -4.85 -16.89 2.86
C GLY A 122 -4.56 -17.24 1.41
N GLU A 123 -5.46 -16.86 0.51
CA GLU A 123 -5.36 -17.08 -0.94
C GLU A 123 -5.28 -15.74 -1.68
N VAL A 124 -4.30 -15.60 -2.59
CA VAL A 124 -4.18 -14.45 -3.49
C VAL A 124 -4.32 -14.90 -4.94
N CYS A 125 -5.35 -14.41 -5.62
CA CYS A 125 -5.58 -14.59 -7.05
C CYS A 125 -4.94 -13.43 -7.82
N PHE A 126 -3.74 -13.64 -8.36
CA PHE A 126 -3.07 -12.68 -9.23
C PHE A 126 -3.70 -12.60 -10.62
N ASN A 127 -3.35 -11.57 -11.42
CA ASN A 127 -3.92 -11.30 -12.75
C ASN A 127 -5.45 -11.11 -12.75
N HIS A 128 -6.01 -10.63 -11.64
CA HIS A 128 -7.43 -10.35 -11.48
C HIS A 128 -7.67 -8.84 -11.37
N GLU A 129 -7.52 -8.12 -12.49
CA GLU A 129 -7.86 -6.69 -12.58
C GLU A 129 -9.38 -6.53 -12.59
N LEU A 130 -9.93 -5.97 -11.50
CA LEU A 130 -11.35 -5.72 -11.38
C LEU A 130 -11.81 -4.67 -12.41
N ILE A 131 -12.89 -4.97 -13.14
CA ILE A 131 -13.49 -4.05 -14.10
C ILE A 131 -14.92 -3.64 -13.71
N ASN A 132 -15.62 -4.48 -12.98
CA ASN A 132 -16.98 -4.20 -12.54
C ASN A 132 -17.36 -4.95 -11.27
N VAL A 133 -18.32 -4.38 -10.52
CA VAL A 133 -18.98 -5.02 -9.37
C VAL A 133 -20.50 -4.90 -9.54
N ASN A 134 -21.21 -5.94 -9.15
CA ASN A 134 -22.66 -5.91 -9.01
C ASN A 134 -23.03 -6.21 -7.57
N ASN A 135 -23.42 -5.17 -6.82
CA ASN A 135 -23.73 -5.29 -5.41
C ASN A 135 -25.02 -6.09 -5.15
N SER A 136 -26.01 -6.02 -6.05
CA SER A 136 -27.28 -6.72 -5.90
C SER A 136 -27.10 -8.23 -6.00
N THR A 137 -26.28 -8.68 -6.97
CA THR A 137 -25.98 -10.11 -7.17
C THR A 137 -24.69 -10.56 -6.50
N LYS A 138 -23.99 -9.66 -5.78
CA LYS A 138 -22.71 -9.92 -5.13
C LYS A 138 -21.68 -10.54 -6.08
N LYS A 139 -21.60 -10.04 -7.31
CA LYS A 139 -20.65 -10.51 -8.34
C LYS A 139 -19.54 -9.53 -8.59
N VAL A 140 -18.33 -10.05 -8.76
CA VAL A 140 -17.14 -9.33 -9.18
C VAL A 140 -16.69 -9.82 -10.55
N PHE A 141 -16.29 -8.88 -11.44
CA PHE A 141 -15.92 -9.18 -12.83
C PHE A 141 -14.51 -8.68 -13.10
N PHE A 142 -13.71 -9.52 -13.73
CA PHE A 142 -12.29 -9.25 -13.98
C PHE A 142 -11.98 -9.18 -15.47
N LYS A 143 -10.93 -8.43 -15.80
CA LYS A 143 -10.47 -8.19 -17.17
C LYS A 143 -10.02 -9.47 -17.89
N ASN A 144 -9.56 -10.47 -17.14
CA ASN A 144 -9.18 -11.78 -17.65
C ASN A 144 -10.38 -12.66 -18.07
N GLY A 145 -11.60 -12.13 -17.99
CA GLY A 145 -12.85 -12.82 -18.34
C GLY A 145 -13.47 -13.62 -17.19
N SER A 146 -12.78 -13.76 -16.05
CA SER A 146 -13.36 -14.44 -14.90
C SER A 146 -14.39 -13.59 -14.17
N SER A 147 -15.35 -14.27 -13.52
CA SER A 147 -16.30 -13.63 -12.62
C SER A 147 -16.67 -14.57 -11.48
N TYR A 148 -16.89 -14.01 -10.30
CA TYR A 148 -17.19 -14.80 -9.11
C TYR A 148 -18.36 -14.19 -8.34
N GLU A 149 -19.22 -15.06 -7.83
CA GLU A 149 -20.19 -14.71 -6.78
C GLU A 149 -19.48 -14.78 -5.43
N VAL A 150 -19.68 -13.77 -4.57
CA VAL A 150 -19.00 -13.65 -3.29
C VAL A 150 -20.00 -13.24 -2.21
N ASN A 151 -19.65 -13.42 -0.93
CA ASN A 151 -20.53 -13.01 0.15
C ASN A 151 -20.52 -11.49 0.34
N HIS A 152 -19.32 -10.90 0.42
CA HIS A 152 -19.10 -9.46 0.57
C HIS A 152 -17.91 -9.02 -0.27
N ILE A 153 -17.83 -7.71 -0.54
CA ILE A 153 -16.73 -7.08 -1.29
C ILE A 153 -16.07 -6.05 -0.39
N ALA A 154 -14.78 -6.22 -0.14
CA ALA A 154 -13.93 -5.27 0.57
C ALA A 154 -13.05 -4.51 -0.42
N ALA A 155 -13.27 -3.21 -0.57
CA ALA A 155 -12.55 -2.35 -1.50
C ALA A 155 -11.20 -1.92 -0.91
N CYS A 156 -10.11 -2.57 -1.34
CA CYS A 156 -8.72 -2.25 -1.00
C CYS A 156 -7.90 -1.88 -2.25
N ASP A 157 -8.57 -1.46 -3.32
CA ASP A 157 -8.04 -1.21 -4.67
C ASP A 157 -7.43 0.19 -4.87
N GLY A 158 -7.19 0.91 -3.77
CA GLY A 158 -6.36 2.10 -3.71
C GLY A 158 -7.00 3.37 -4.27
N ILE A 159 -6.15 4.33 -4.66
CA ILE A 159 -6.60 5.67 -5.05
C ILE A 159 -7.48 5.67 -6.31
N ASN A 160 -7.20 4.78 -7.26
CA ASN A 160 -7.96 4.61 -8.51
C ASN A 160 -9.04 3.53 -8.41
N SER A 161 -9.63 3.36 -7.23
CA SER A 161 -10.60 2.32 -6.89
C SER A 161 -11.75 2.22 -7.89
N ILE A 162 -11.87 1.06 -8.53
CA ILE A 162 -13.00 0.70 -9.37
C ILE A 162 -14.22 0.39 -8.50
N CYS A 163 -14.02 -0.26 -7.34
CA CYS A 163 -15.11 -0.49 -6.40
C CYS A 163 -15.80 0.82 -6.04
N ARG A 164 -15.04 1.86 -5.65
CA ARG A 164 -15.59 3.17 -5.33
C ARG A 164 -16.35 3.80 -6.50
N LEU A 165 -15.79 3.76 -7.70
CA LEU A 165 -16.41 4.33 -8.89
C LEU A 165 -17.70 3.62 -9.29
N LYS A 166 -17.83 2.31 -9.01
CA LYS A 166 -19.00 1.51 -9.41
C LYS A 166 -20.08 1.42 -8.34
N THR A 167 -19.74 1.68 -7.08
CA THR A 167 -20.66 1.52 -5.95
C THR A 167 -21.09 2.83 -5.32
N LEU A 168 -20.28 3.87 -5.47
CA LEU A 168 -20.57 5.19 -4.92
C LEU A 168 -20.55 6.22 -6.06
N GLU A 169 -21.42 7.20 -6.00
CA GLU A 169 -21.36 8.40 -6.86
C GLU A 169 -20.17 9.28 -6.43
N SER A 170 -18.95 8.81 -6.68
CA SER A 170 -17.75 9.48 -6.22
C SER A 170 -16.95 10.09 -7.37
N SER A 171 -16.31 11.24 -7.09
CA SER A 171 -15.43 11.89 -8.03
C SER A 171 -14.12 11.12 -8.23
N LYS A 172 -13.51 11.29 -9.39
CA LYS A 172 -12.13 10.82 -9.63
C LYS A 172 -11.14 11.54 -8.70
N PRO A 173 -9.98 10.92 -8.40
CA PRO A 173 -8.93 11.58 -7.63
C PRO A 173 -8.57 12.95 -8.24
N GLN A 174 -8.38 13.95 -7.37
CA GLN A 174 -7.97 15.29 -7.78
C GLN A 174 -6.49 15.48 -7.50
N TYR A 175 -5.80 16.14 -8.42
CA TYR A 175 -4.39 16.50 -8.26
C TYR A 175 -4.24 17.56 -7.16
N SER A 176 -3.37 17.29 -6.18
CA SER A 176 -3.17 18.17 -5.01
C SER A 176 -2.32 19.41 -5.31
N GLY A 177 -1.74 19.51 -6.48
CA GLY A 177 -0.78 20.58 -6.81
C GLY A 177 0.67 20.26 -6.43
N TYR A 178 0.95 19.03 -5.95
CA TYR A 178 2.30 18.58 -5.60
C TYR A 178 2.71 17.35 -6.39
N SER A 179 3.95 17.36 -6.87
CA SER A 179 4.63 16.17 -7.40
C SER A 179 5.62 15.65 -6.37
N VAL A 180 5.75 14.33 -6.27
CA VAL A 180 6.59 13.68 -5.26
C VAL A 180 7.64 12.82 -5.94
N TRP A 181 8.91 13.08 -5.65
CA TRP A 181 10.06 12.25 -6.03
C TRP A 181 10.49 11.39 -4.84
N ARG A 182 10.87 10.17 -5.13
CA ARG A 182 11.29 9.21 -4.11
C ARG A 182 12.51 8.45 -4.57
N SER A 183 13.40 8.19 -3.64
CA SER A 183 14.57 7.35 -3.86
C SER A 183 14.98 6.65 -2.57
N ILE A 184 15.77 5.60 -2.70
CA ILE A 184 16.48 4.97 -1.60
C ILE A 184 17.96 5.22 -1.81
N LEU A 185 18.60 5.78 -0.80
CA LEU A 185 20.01 6.12 -0.79
C LEU A 185 20.78 5.08 0.02
N ASP A 186 21.93 4.65 -0.46
CA ASP A 186 22.88 3.82 0.28
C ASP A 186 23.68 4.69 1.27
N GLN A 187 22.97 5.24 2.23
CA GLN A 187 23.48 6.16 3.23
C GLN A 187 22.84 5.85 4.58
N LYS A 188 23.68 5.80 5.63
CA LYS A 188 23.22 5.66 7.02
C LYS A 188 22.67 6.99 7.52
N GLN A 189 21.53 6.95 8.21
CA GLN A 189 20.92 8.08 8.89
C GLN A 189 20.33 7.60 10.22
N GLN A 190 20.29 8.47 11.24
CA GLN A 190 19.72 8.13 12.55
C GLN A 190 18.31 8.68 12.74
N ASP A 191 18.10 9.94 12.38
CA ASP A 191 16.88 10.68 12.66
C ASP A 191 16.05 10.91 11.37
N ILE A 192 14.80 11.33 11.54
CA ILE A 192 14.01 11.85 10.42
C ILE A 192 14.36 13.32 10.25
N ASN A 193 14.76 13.73 9.04
CA ASN A 193 15.03 15.12 8.73
C ASN A 193 13.96 15.68 7.80
N PHE A 194 13.35 16.80 8.21
CA PHE A 194 12.40 17.57 7.42
C PHE A 194 13.04 18.88 6.99
N HIS A 195 13.32 19.05 5.71
CA HIS A 195 13.76 20.32 5.13
C HIS A 195 12.57 21.00 4.49
N LEU A 196 12.19 22.16 5.04
CA LEU A 196 10.98 22.89 4.68
C LEU A 196 11.33 24.14 3.92
N GLY A 197 10.63 24.40 2.82
CA GLY A 197 10.69 25.62 2.01
C GLY A 197 9.30 26.08 1.58
N PRO A 198 9.16 27.25 0.96
CA PRO A 198 7.85 27.83 0.62
C PRO A 198 6.98 26.98 -0.31
N ASN A 199 7.61 26.25 -1.24
CA ASN A 199 6.91 25.47 -2.27
C ASN A 199 7.40 24.01 -2.34
N PHE A 200 8.18 23.57 -1.36
CA PHE A 200 8.71 22.21 -1.30
C PHE A 200 8.94 21.78 0.13
N HIS A 201 9.00 20.48 0.32
CA HIS A 201 9.63 19.89 1.48
C HIS A 201 10.37 18.62 1.06
N VAL A 202 11.49 18.37 1.72
CA VAL A 202 12.26 17.15 1.59
C VAL A 202 12.26 16.44 2.92
N VAL A 203 11.95 15.15 2.89
CA VAL A 203 12.00 14.30 4.08
C VAL A 203 12.95 13.14 3.82
N THR A 204 13.91 12.98 4.72
CA THR A 204 14.79 11.82 4.72
C THR A 204 14.67 11.07 6.04
N TYR A 205 14.72 9.74 5.99
CA TYR A 205 14.63 8.91 7.18
C TYR A 205 15.28 7.53 6.97
N PRO A 206 15.86 6.92 8.02
CA PRO A 206 16.43 5.59 7.91
C PRO A 206 15.34 4.58 7.58
N ILE A 207 15.60 3.61 6.70
CA ILE A 207 14.71 2.47 6.48
C ILE A 207 15.31 1.17 7.02
N ASN A 208 16.58 1.18 7.32
CA ASN A 208 17.33 0.18 8.05
C ASN A 208 18.69 0.78 8.46
N GLU A 209 19.62 -0.04 8.95
CA GLU A 209 20.93 0.40 9.40
C GLU A 209 21.84 0.98 8.30
N LYS A 210 21.56 0.72 7.01
CA LYS A 210 22.44 1.06 5.87
C LYS A 210 21.80 2.01 4.88
N LYS A 211 20.47 2.10 4.86
CA LYS A 211 19.72 2.79 3.79
C LYS A 211 18.79 3.85 4.35
N THR A 212 18.66 4.92 3.59
CA THR A 212 17.81 6.07 3.88
C THR A 212 16.79 6.25 2.76
N SER A 213 15.54 6.49 3.10
CA SER A 213 14.53 6.95 2.18
C SER A 213 14.65 8.45 1.98
N PHE A 214 14.59 8.89 0.73
CA PHE A 214 14.49 10.27 0.30
C PHE A 214 13.12 10.51 -0.33
N VAL A 215 12.43 11.55 0.12
CA VAL A 215 11.13 11.97 -0.40
C VAL A 215 11.13 13.47 -0.57
N ALA A 216 10.98 13.96 -1.80
CA ALA A 216 10.84 15.38 -2.09
C ALA A 216 9.45 15.66 -2.68
N ALA A 217 8.68 16.52 -2.04
CA ALA A 217 7.42 17.02 -2.55
C ALA A 217 7.59 18.48 -2.98
N VAL A 218 7.27 18.76 -4.25
CA VAL A 218 7.42 20.07 -4.85
C VAL A 218 6.10 20.52 -5.45
N LYS A 219 5.71 21.78 -5.20
CA LYS A 219 4.50 22.35 -5.77
C LYS A 219 4.68 22.53 -7.29
N LYS A 220 3.79 21.95 -8.08
CA LYS A 220 3.78 22.07 -9.55
C LYS A 220 2.37 22.34 -10.05
N ASN A 221 2.26 23.31 -10.97
CA ASN A 221 0.97 23.70 -11.54
C ASN A 221 0.43 22.72 -12.60
N LYS A 222 1.28 21.83 -13.11
CA LYS A 222 0.89 20.81 -14.09
C LYS A 222 1.00 19.42 -13.49
N LYS A 223 -0.03 18.61 -13.70
CA LYS A 223 0.00 17.19 -13.37
C LYS A 223 0.98 16.48 -14.29
N ASN A 224 2.05 15.93 -13.73
CA ASN A 224 2.88 14.95 -14.44
C ASN A 224 2.12 13.62 -14.54
N VAL A 225 2.59 12.72 -15.40
CA VAL A 225 2.03 11.37 -15.49
C VAL A 225 2.12 10.73 -14.10
N GLU A 226 0.95 10.33 -13.57
CA GLU A 226 0.89 9.62 -12.30
C GLU A 226 1.47 8.22 -12.49
N SER A 227 2.66 7.99 -11.97
CA SER A 227 3.36 6.73 -12.10
C SER A 227 4.30 6.51 -10.92
N TRP A 228 4.27 5.32 -10.37
CA TRP A 228 5.25 4.85 -9.38
C TRP A 228 6.63 4.57 -10.00
N TYR A 229 6.70 4.50 -11.35
CA TYR A 229 7.87 4.06 -12.13
C TYR A 229 8.47 5.15 -13.00
N ALA A 230 7.85 6.32 -13.10
CA ALA A 230 8.39 7.42 -13.89
C ALA A 230 9.74 7.86 -13.29
N LYS A 231 10.76 7.87 -14.10
CA LYS A 231 12.07 8.41 -13.72
C LYS A 231 11.98 9.94 -13.80
N GLY A 232 12.36 10.62 -12.73
CA GLY A 232 12.57 12.06 -12.71
C GLY A 232 14.01 12.40 -13.05
N THR A 233 14.23 13.64 -13.50
CA THR A 233 15.56 14.20 -13.71
C THR A 233 15.89 15.23 -12.63
N TYR A 234 17.16 15.67 -12.55
CA TYR A 234 17.56 16.74 -11.63
C TYR A 234 16.86 18.07 -11.93
N GLU A 235 16.54 18.33 -13.20
CA GLU A 235 15.82 19.53 -13.62
C GLU A 235 14.35 19.51 -13.18
N ASP A 236 13.83 18.38 -12.78
CA ASP A 236 12.47 18.23 -12.28
C ASP A 236 12.32 18.63 -10.81
N LEU A 237 13.42 18.70 -10.07
CA LEU A 237 13.50 19.10 -8.67
C LEU A 237 13.81 20.59 -8.49
#